data_5c2ab481c0d0520547118136db152900
#
_entry.id   5c2ab481c0d0520547118136db152900
#
_cell.length_a   1.000
_cell.length_b   1.000
_cell.length_c   1.000
_cell.angle_alpha   90.00
_cell.angle_beta   90.00
_cell.angle_gamma   90.00
#
_symmetry.space_group_name_H-M   'P 1'
#
loop_
_entity.id
_entity.type
_entity.pdbx_description
1 polymer ?
#
loop_
_entity_poly.entity_id
_entity_poly.type
_entity_poly.pdbx_seq_one_letter_code
_entity_poly.pdbx_strand_id
1 'polypeptide(L)'
;MALIQTSLIWVAYAVAIGILLAIASIFVFVYQTPRERAASVTIVCIFTTLALLATVLLIPVDVALVSSTSRSSLGRKKDWATPEKVHDITHTLQIVYYLLYSLDALLCLLVVPFTYFYHEEYDEDAAEAGEQTVGQRILGALKYTIAFLLFVVILFLVGFFVPFAKQAKDDKNMDLDFFKHLLAENRKLPLFVSARNI
;
A
#
# COMPACT_ATOMS: atom_id res chain seq x y z
N MET A 1 -19.64 -17.91 25.67
CA MET A 1 -18.73 -18.35 24.60
C MET A 1 -18.36 -17.23 23.60
N ALA A 2 -19.28 -16.36 23.19
CA ALA A 2 -18.98 -15.28 22.23
C ALA A 2 -17.85 -14.30 22.68
N LEU A 3 -17.84 -13.89 23.95
CA LEU A 3 -16.82 -12.96 24.49
C LEU A 3 -15.40 -13.54 24.46
N ILE A 4 -15.24 -14.84 24.71
CA ILE A 4 -13.94 -15.53 24.68
C ILE A 4 -13.41 -15.61 23.23
N GLN A 5 -14.28 -15.89 22.26
CA GLN A 5 -13.91 -15.89 20.86
C GLN A 5 -13.47 -14.52 20.35
N THR A 6 -14.17 -13.47 20.78
CA THR A 6 -13.82 -12.09 20.40
C THR A 6 -12.46 -11.66 20.96
N SER A 7 -12.20 -11.98 22.25
CA SER A 7 -10.90 -11.67 22.89
C SER A 7 -9.75 -12.41 22.20
N LEU A 8 -9.94 -13.65 21.80
CA LEU A 8 -8.92 -14.48 21.16
C LEU A 8 -8.53 -13.94 19.77
N ILE A 9 -9.50 -13.41 19.04
CA ILE A 9 -9.27 -12.74 17.74
C ILE A 9 -8.41 -11.49 17.93
N TRP A 10 -8.72 -10.65 18.92
CA TRP A 10 -7.94 -9.45 19.18
C TRP A 10 -6.49 -9.74 19.62
N VAL A 11 -6.28 -10.79 20.40
CA VAL A 11 -4.94 -11.24 20.80
C VAL A 11 -4.16 -11.72 19.56
N ALA A 12 -4.77 -12.55 18.70
CA ALA A 12 -4.12 -13.02 17.47
C ALA A 12 -3.74 -11.85 16.54
N TYR A 13 -4.62 -10.85 16.43
CA TYR A 13 -4.36 -9.64 15.64
C TYR A 13 -3.21 -8.81 16.21
N ALA A 14 -3.18 -8.61 17.53
CA ALA A 14 -2.09 -7.89 18.21
C ALA A 14 -0.74 -8.60 18.03
N VAL A 15 -0.72 -9.94 18.13
CA VAL A 15 0.48 -10.76 17.89
C VAL A 15 0.95 -10.61 16.44
N ALA A 16 0.05 -10.68 15.47
CA ALA A 16 0.39 -10.51 14.06
C ALA A 16 1.02 -9.13 13.80
N ILE A 17 0.44 -8.04 14.31
CA ILE A 17 1.00 -6.68 14.20
C ILE A 17 2.38 -6.62 14.88
N GLY A 18 2.54 -7.22 16.06
CA GLY A 18 3.83 -7.26 16.76
C GLY A 18 4.92 -7.96 15.96
N ILE A 19 4.60 -9.07 15.30
CA ILE A 19 5.52 -9.79 14.41
C ILE A 19 5.89 -8.94 13.21
N LEU A 20 4.92 -8.30 12.55
CA LEU A 20 5.18 -7.41 11.42
C LEU A 20 6.07 -6.23 11.81
N LEU A 21 5.83 -5.63 12.97
CA LEU A 21 6.65 -4.54 13.50
C LEU A 21 8.09 -4.99 13.75
N ALA A 22 8.28 -6.18 14.34
CA ALA A 22 9.60 -6.76 14.55
C ALA A 22 10.33 -7.00 13.22
N ILE A 23 9.66 -7.59 12.23
CA ILE A 23 10.22 -7.83 10.90
C ILE A 23 10.60 -6.50 10.22
N ALA A 24 9.71 -5.51 10.23
CA ALA A 24 9.96 -4.18 9.66
C ALA A 24 11.16 -3.51 10.33
N SER A 25 11.24 -3.58 11.66
CA SER A 25 12.36 -3.00 12.42
C SER A 25 13.68 -3.68 12.08
N ILE A 26 13.73 -5.01 12.08
CA ILE A 26 14.93 -5.77 11.73
C ILE A 26 15.37 -5.43 10.31
N PHE A 27 14.43 -5.39 9.36
CA PHE A 27 14.72 -5.05 7.97
C PHE A 27 15.37 -3.67 7.85
N VAL A 28 14.77 -2.65 8.44
CA VAL A 28 15.30 -1.29 8.40
C VAL A 28 16.66 -1.20 9.08
N PHE A 29 16.84 -1.81 10.26
CA PHE A 29 18.12 -1.78 10.98
C PHE A 29 19.25 -2.52 10.26
N VAL A 30 18.97 -3.59 9.53
CA VAL A 30 19.97 -4.33 8.74
C VAL A 30 20.45 -3.54 7.54
N TYR A 31 19.53 -2.84 6.85
CA TYR A 31 19.87 -2.10 5.63
C TYR A 31 20.34 -0.66 5.88
N GLN A 32 20.11 -0.12 7.07
CA GLN A 32 20.50 1.25 7.41
C GLN A 32 21.96 1.33 7.89
N THR A 33 22.75 2.20 7.27
CA THR A 33 24.13 2.45 7.67
C THR A 33 24.20 3.06 9.08
N PRO A 34 24.97 2.49 10.03
CA PRO A 34 24.98 2.95 11.43
C PRO A 34 25.42 4.41 11.62
N ARG A 35 26.23 4.92 10.69
CA ARG A 35 26.88 6.23 10.81
C ARG A 35 25.96 7.42 10.45
N GLU A 36 24.88 7.16 9.71
CA GLU A 36 23.98 8.21 9.19
C GLU A 36 22.54 8.04 9.67
N ARG A 37 22.35 7.46 10.86
CA ARG A 37 21.02 7.18 11.40
C ARG A 37 20.35 8.45 11.90
N ALA A 38 19.48 9.03 11.07
CA ALA A 38 18.51 10.01 11.53
C ALA A 38 17.27 9.29 12.10
N ALA A 39 16.89 9.60 13.33
CA ALA A 39 15.76 8.96 14.00
C ALA A 39 14.44 9.15 13.23
N SER A 40 14.22 10.31 12.64
CA SER A 40 13.05 10.62 11.83
C SER A 40 12.94 9.72 10.59
N VAL A 41 14.05 9.55 9.86
CA VAL A 41 14.11 8.69 8.66
C VAL A 41 13.86 7.24 9.07
N THR A 42 14.50 6.77 10.14
CA THR A 42 14.33 5.39 10.64
C THR A 42 12.88 5.09 11.00
N ILE A 43 12.20 6.00 11.73
CA ILE A 43 10.79 5.82 12.12
C ILE A 43 9.89 5.78 10.88
N VAL A 44 10.08 6.70 9.94
CA VAL A 44 9.30 6.73 8.69
C VAL A 44 9.51 5.46 7.87
N CYS A 45 10.76 4.98 7.74
CA CYS A 45 11.05 3.73 7.03
C CYS A 45 10.42 2.51 7.71
N ILE A 46 10.47 2.40 9.04
CA ILE A 46 9.83 1.31 9.78
C ILE A 46 8.32 1.35 9.57
N PHE A 47 7.70 2.53 9.68
CA PHE A 47 6.26 2.68 9.51
C PHE A 47 5.81 2.35 8.08
N THR A 48 6.55 2.82 7.06
CA THR A 48 6.27 2.51 5.66
C THR A 48 6.42 1.03 5.37
N THR A 49 7.49 0.39 5.85
CA THR A 49 7.70 -1.05 5.69
C THR A 49 6.61 -1.85 6.39
N LEU A 50 6.18 -1.42 7.58
CA LEU A 50 5.06 -2.04 8.29
C LEU A 50 3.75 -1.95 7.50
N ALA A 51 3.44 -0.79 6.93
CA ALA A 51 2.24 -0.58 6.12
C ALA A 51 2.23 -1.48 4.88
N LEU A 52 3.34 -1.55 4.13
CA LEU A 52 3.52 -2.44 2.99
C LEU A 52 3.36 -3.93 3.38
N LEU A 53 3.97 -4.36 4.48
CA LEU A 53 3.82 -5.72 4.97
C LEU A 53 2.38 -6.03 5.40
N ALA A 54 1.68 -5.08 6.01
CA ALA A 54 0.28 -5.22 6.36
C ALA A 54 -0.61 -5.39 5.12
N THR A 55 -0.34 -4.64 4.06
CA THR A 55 -1.05 -4.75 2.78
C THR A 55 -0.82 -6.13 2.14
N VAL A 56 0.41 -6.65 2.16
CA VAL A 56 0.71 -8.00 1.67
C VAL A 56 0.04 -9.08 2.53
N LEU A 57 -0.02 -8.89 3.86
CA LEU A 57 -0.69 -9.84 4.77
C LEU A 57 -2.20 -9.91 4.53
N LEU A 58 -2.81 -8.90 3.93
CA LEU A 58 -4.23 -8.92 3.61
C LEU A 58 -4.59 -9.99 2.56
N ILE A 59 -3.66 -10.32 1.65
CA ILE A 59 -3.87 -11.31 0.58
C ILE A 59 -4.19 -12.71 1.15
N PRO A 60 -3.39 -13.31 2.05
CA PRO A 60 -3.74 -14.59 2.66
C PRO A 60 -5.02 -14.54 3.52
N VAL A 61 -5.34 -13.38 4.11
CA VAL A 61 -6.60 -13.20 4.85
C VAL A 61 -7.80 -13.28 3.91
N ASP A 62 -7.72 -12.64 2.74
CA ASP A 62 -8.77 -12.69 1.71
C ASP A 62 -8.97 -14.13 1.19
N VAL A 63 -7.87 -14.81 0.87
CA VAL A 63 -7.91 -16.23 0.44
C VAL A 63 -8.52 -17.13 1.53
N ALA A 64 -8.13 -16.93 2.80
CA ALA A 64 -8.69 -17.70 3.90
C ALA A 64 -10.20 -17.43 4.09
N LEU A 65 -10.62 -16.18 3.94
CA LEU A 65 -12.04 -15.81 4.01
C LEU A 65 -12.85 -16.50 2.90
N VAL A 66 -12.38 -16.40 1.65
CA VAL A 66 -13.03 -17.04 0.50
C VAL A 66 -13.10 -18.57 0.69
N SER A 67 -11.99 -19.20 1.10
CA SER A 67 -11.96 -20.64 1.35
C SER A 67 -12.87 -21.06 2.49
N SER A 68 -13.03 -20.23 3.52
CA SER A 68 -13.89 -20.52 4.67
C SER A 68 -15.39 -20.50 4.33
N THR A 69 -15.80 -19.78 3.28
CA THR A 69 -17.19 -19.74 2.82
C THR A 69 -17.61 -21.00 2.07
N SER A 70 -16.67 -21.78 1.57
CA SER A 70 -16.93 -22.98 0.74
C SER A 70 -16.77 -24.28 1.54
N ARG A 71 -17.67 -25.25 1.34
CA ARG A 71 -17.55 -26.58 1.91
C ARG A 71 -16.71 -27.45 0.96
N SER A 72 -15.58 -27.93 1.43
CA SER A 72 -14.57 -28.66 0.65
C SER A 72 -15.04 -29.92 -0.07
N SER A 73 -16.13 -30.56 0.38
CA SER A 73 -16.55 -31.88 -0.14
C SER A 73 -17.70 -31.86 -1.16
N LEU A 74 -18.44 -30.76 -1.32
CA LEU A 74 -19.67 -30.71 -2.11
C LEU A 74 -19.89 -29.43 -2.91
N GLY A 75 -18.96 -28.47 -2.90
CA GLY A 75 -19.12 -27.16 -3.60
C GLY A 75 -20.26 -26.29 -3.05
N ARG A 76 -20.93 -26.73 -1.97
CA ARG A 76 -21.98 -25.94 -1.31
C ARG A 76 -21.39 -24.90 -0.35
N LYS A 77 -22.00 -23.70 -0.35
CA LYS A 77 -21.72 -22.68 0.65
C LYS A 77 -22.08 -23.16 2.05
N LYS A 78 -21.30 -22.77 3.06
CA LYS A 78 -21.63 -23.07 4.47
C LYS A 78 -22.88 -22.29 4.87
N ASP A 79 -23.65 -22.81 5.83
CA ASP A 79 -24.94 -22.25 6.26
C ASP A 79 -24.85 -20.81 6.79
N TRP A 80 -23.69 -20.38 7.29
CA TRP A 80 -23.45 -19.00 7.74
C TRP A 80 -23.12 -18.04 6.60
N ALA A 81 -22.71 -18.53 5.43
CA ALA A 81 -22.28 -17.75 4.28
C ALA A 81 -23.48 -17.34 3.41
N THR A 82 -24.41 -16.60 4.00
CA THR A 82 -25.53 -15.99 3.26
C THR A 82 -24.99 -14.93 2.29
N PRO A 83 -25.65 -14.70 1.13
CA PRO A 83 -25.21 -13.72 0.14
C PRO A 83 -25.01 -12.32 0.74
N GLU A 84 -25.89 -11.90 1.65
CA GLU A 84 -25.81 -10.61 2.34
C GLU A 84 -24.56 -10.52 3.22
N LYS A 85 -24.29 -11.52 4.07
CA LYS A 85 -23.12 -11.52 4.95
C LYS A 85 -21.80 -11.55 4.16
N VAL A 86 -21.75 -12.33 3.09
CA VAL A 86 -20.57 -12.38 2.22
C VAL A 86 -20.36 -11.04 1.55
N HIS A 87 -21.42 -10.37 1.11
CA HIS A 87 -21.35 -9.04 0.52
C HIS A 87 -20.82 -7.99 1.52
N ASP A 88 -21.35 -7.99 2.75
CA ASP A 88 -20.92 -7.05 3.79
C ASP A 88 -19.44 -7.22 4.16
N ILE A 89 -18.99 -8.47 4.30
CA ILE A 89 -17.59 -8.78 4.60
C ILE A 89 -16.69 -8.35 3.43
N THR A 90 -17.10 -8.65 2.20
CA THR A 90 -16.35 -8.26 0.99
C THR A 90 -16.27 -6.75 0.85
N HIS A 91 -17.35 -6.03 1.12
CA HIS A 91 -17.38 -4.57 1.08
C HIS A 91 -16.46 -3.97 2.15
N THR A 92 -16.50 -4.50 3.37
CA THR A 92 -15.59 -4.07 4.46
C THR A 92 -14.13 -4.31 4.09
N LEU A 93 -13.81 -5.48 3.54
CA LEU A 93 -12.47 -5.81 3.09
C LEU A 93 -11.99 -4.88 1.97
N GLN A 94 -12.87 -4.56 1.02
CA GLN A 94 -12.59 -3.62 -0.06
C GLN A 94 -12.24 -2.22 0.46
N ILE A 95 -12.95 -1.73 1.47
CA ILE A 95 -12.64 -0.44 2.13
C ILE A 95 -11.24 -0.50 2.77
N VAL A 96 -10.92 -1.59 3.47
CA VAL A 96 -9.61 -1.77 4.09
C VAL A 96 -8.49 -1.78 3.04
N TYR A 97 -8.68 -2.45 1.90
CA TYR A 97 -7.73 -2.42 0.78
C TYR A 97 -7.52 -1.00 0.25
N TYR A 98 -8.58 -0.24 0.01
CA TYR A 98 -8.44 1.13 -0.49
C TYR A 98 -7.73 2.03 0.51
N LEU A 99 -8.00 1.89 1.80
CA LEU A 99 -7.31 2.65 2.85
C LEU A 99 -5.82 2.31 2.90
N LEU A 100 -5.46 1.03 2.87
CA LEU A 100 -4.05 0.61 2.90
C LEU A 100 -3.30 1.03 1.63
N TYR A 101 -3.86 0.81 0.44
CA TYR A 101 -3.22 1.27 -0.80
C TYR A 101 -3.06 2.78 -0.87
N SER A 102 -4.06 3.54 -0.38
CA SER A 102 -3.97 5.00 -0.30
C SER A 102 -2.89 5.43 0.69
N LEU A 103 -2.79 4.75 1.83
CA LEU A 103 -1.75 4.99 2.83
C LEU A 103 -0.36 4.67 2.28
N ASP A 104 -0.19 3.52 1.63
CA ASP A 104 1.07 3.10 1.02
C ASP A 104 1.51 4.09 -0.06
N ALA A 105 0.58 4.52 -0.93
CA ALA A 105 0.86 5.51 -1.95
C ALA A 105 1.31 6.85 -1.33
N LEU A 106 0.61 7.34 -0.30
CA LEU A 106 0.96 8.56 0.41
C LEU A 106 2.33 8.45 1.08
N LEU A 107 2.61 7.35 1.75
CA LEU A 107 3.89 7.11 2.40
C LEU A 107 5.03 7.04 1.38
N CYS A 108 4.89 6.25 0.33
CA CYS A 108 5.96 6.03 -0.65
C CYS A 108 6.20 7.24 -1.56
N LEU A 109 5.15 7.96 -1.95
CA LEU A 109 5.26 9.07 -2.90
C LEU A 109 5.53 10.41 -2.23
N LEU A 110 5.07 10.61 -0.99
CA LEU A 110 5.18 11.90 -0.32
C LEU A 110 6.07 11.83 0.91
N VAL A 111 5.76 10.97 1.87
CA VAL A 111 6.39 11.01 3.20
C VAL A 111 7.84 10.56 3.15
N VAL A 112 8.15 9.45 2.46
CA VAL A 112 9.52 8.94 2.35
C VAL A 112 10.43 9.90 1.59
N PRO A 113 10.08 10.40 0.38
CA PRO A 113 10.91 11.36 -0.33
C PRO A 113 11.07 12.68 0.44
N PHE A 114 10.00 13.19 1.05
CA PHE A 114 10.07 14.40 1.86
C PHE A 114 11.02 14.24 3.04
N THR A 115 10.94 13.12 3.76
CA THR A 115 11.81 12.86 4.91
C THR A 115 13.27 12.71 4.49
N TYR A 116 13.51 12.08 3.34
CA TYR A 116 14.84 11.95 2.76
C TYR A 116 15.42 13.33 2.40
N PHE A 117 14.70 14.13 1.63
CA PHE A 117 15.18 15.47 1.24
C PHE A 117 15.31 16.43 2.43
N TYR A 118 14.43 16.30 3.44
CA TYR A 118 14.57 17.09 4.67
C TYR A 118 15.82 16.76 5.46
N HIS A 119 16.27 15.50 5.39
CA HIS A 119 17.53 15.08 6.01
C HIS A 119 18.74 15.55 5.18
N GLU A 120 18.68 15.43 3.86
CA GLU A 120 19.74 15.84 2.94
C GLU A 120 19.98 17.36 2.94
N GLU A 121 18.95 18.15 3.17
CA GLU A 121 19.03 19.61 3.23
C GLU A 121 19.65 20.12 4.56
N TYR A 122 20.08 19.21 5.44
CA TYR A 122 20.73 19.60 6.70
C TYR A 122 22.20 19.90 6.47
N ASP A 123 22.57 21.17 6.63
CA ASP A 123 23.95 21.62 6.62
C ASP A 123 24.37 21.91 8.07
N GLU A 124 25.32 21.13 8.60
CA GLU A 124 25.81 21.26 9.97
C GLU A 124 26.50 22.60 10.19
N ASP A 125 27.29 23.05 9.23
CA ASP A 125 28.06 24.29 9.34
C ASP A 125 27.14 25.52 9.34
N ALA A 126 26.12 25.53 8.46
CA ALA A 126 25.14 26.61 8.40
C ALA A 126 24.18 26.60 9.61
N ALA A 127 23.90 25.41 10.17
CA ALA A 127 23.07 25.27 11.37
C ALA A 127 23.80 25.79 12.63
N GLU A 128 25.11 25.52 12.78
CA GLU A 128 25.94 26.04 13.88
C GLU A 128 26.15 27.55 13.77
N ALA A 129 26.26 28.08 12.55
CA ALA A 129 26.34 29.52 12.32
C ALA A 129 24.99 30.26 12.55
N GLY A 130 23.89 29.52 12.75
CA GLY A 130 22.55 30.09 12.91
C GLY A 130 21.94 30.66 11.62
N GLU A 131 22.54 30.37 10.48
CA GLU A 131 22.10 30.87 9.17
C GLU A 131 20.96 30.00 8.57
N GLN A 132 20.85 28.71 8.97
CA GLN A 132 19.84 27.81 8.47
C GLN A 132 18.62 27.76 9.39
N THR A 133 17.48 28.26 8.92
CA THR A 133 16.21 28.16 9.64
C THR A 133 15.45 26.88 9.27
N VAL A 134 14.67 26.33 10.22
CA VAL A 134 13.81 25.14 9.99
C VAL A 134 12.87 25.36 8.80
N GLY A 135 12.36 26.58 8.61
CA GLY A 135 11.49 26.92 7.49
C GLY A 135 12.17 26.80 6.13
N GLN A 136 13.44 27.20 6.03
CA GLN A 136 14.22 27.06 4.79
C GLN A 136 14.44 25.60 4.44
N ARG A 137 14.75 24.73 5.43
CA ARG A 137 14.87 23.27 5.23
C ARG A 137 13.56 22.65 4.76
N ILE A 138 12.44 23.02 5.37
CA ILE A 138 11.11 22.51 4.94
C ILE A 138 10.81 22.93 3.50
N LEU A 139 11.09 24.19 3.13
CA LEU A 139 10.86 24.69 1.78
C LEU A 139 11.78 24.01 0.75
N GLY A 140 13.05 23.79 1.09
CA GLY A 140 14.01 23.05 0.27
C GLY A 140 13.53 21.62 0.04
N ALA A 141 13.25 20.88 1.12
CA ALA A 141 12.73 19.52 1.05
C ALA A 141 11.42 19.42 0.24
N LEU A 142 10.51 20.36 0.43
CA LEU A 142 9.24 20.41 -0.31
C LEU A 142 9.46 20.62 -1.81
N LYS A 143 10.36 21.53 -2.19
CA LYS A 143 10.73 21.78 -3.59
C LYS A 143 11.24 20.53 -4.28
N TYR A 144 12.16 19.80 -3.65
CA TYR A 144 12.72 18.55 -4.19
C TYR A 144 11.68 17.41 -4.20
N THR A 145 10.84 17.34 -3.19
CA THR A 145 9.73 16.36 -3.14
C THR A 145 8.73 16.60 -4.29
N ILE A 146 8.38 17.86 -4.57
CA ILE A 146 7.50 18.20 -5.69
C ILE A 146 8.16 17.86 -7.03
N ALA A 147 9.45 18.16 -7.19
CA ALA A 147 10.22 17.81 -8.39
C ALA A 147 10.25 16.28 -8.60
N PHE A 148 10.49 15.51 -7.54
CA PHE A 148 10.45 14.05 -7.57
C PHE A 148 9.05 13.54 -7.95
N LEU A 149 8.00 14.08 -7.37
CA LEU A 149 6.62 13.69 -7.66
C LEU A 149 6.26 13.98 -9.12
N LEU A 150 6.67 15.13 -9.63
CA LEU A 150 6.49 15.49 -11.04
C LEU A 150 7.25 14.52 -11.96
N PHE A 151 8.46 14.13 -11.60
CA PHE A 151 9.23 13.12 -12.34
C PHE A 151 8.50 11.76 -12.36
N VAL A 152 7.97 11.29 -11.23
CA VAL A 152 7.18 10.05 -11.14
C VAL A 152 5.93 10.13 -12.02
N VAL A 153 5.22 11.27 -12.02
CA VAL A 153 4.05 11.49 -12.88
C VAL A 153 4.44 11.42 -14.37
N ILE A 154 5.55 12.05 -14.76
CA ILE A 154 6.05 11.97 -16.15
C ILE A 154 6.37 10.53 -16.53
N LEU A 155 7.07 9.77 -15.68
CA LEU A 155 7.37 8.35 -15.92
C LEU A 155 6.10 7.52 -16.06
N PHE A 156 5.11 7.78 -15.21
CA PHE A 156 3.80 7.12 -15.30
C PHE A 156 3.11 7.42 -16.63
N LEU A 157 3.09 8.69 -17.04
CA LEU A 157 2.52 9.09 -18.33
C LEU A 157 3.25 8.45 -19.50
N VAL A 158 4.58 8.44 -19.49
CA VAL A 158 5.39 7.78 -20.53
C VAL A 158 5.07 6.29 -20.58
N GLY A 159 5.07 5.59 -19.42
CA GLY A 159 4.74 4.17 -19.33
C GLY A 159 3.32 3.86 -19.80
N PHE A 160 2.41 4.80 -19.64
CA PHE A 160 1.02 4.69 -20.07
C PHE A 160 0.86 4.94 -21.57
N PHE A 161 1.51 5.97 -22.11
CA PHE A 161 1.36 6.36 -23.52
C PHE A 161 2.17 5.52 -24.51
N VAL A 162 3.31 4.93 -24.10
CA VAL A 162 4.14 4.12 -24.99
C VAL A 162 3.43 2.87 -25.52
N PRO A 163 2.77 2.03 -24.69
CA PRO A 163 1.96 0.91 -25.21
C PRO A 163 0.78 1.39 -26.04
N PHE A 164 0.18 2.53 -25.70
CA PHE A 164 -0.91 3.13 -26.45
C PHE A 164 -0.49 3.56 -27.85
N ALA A 165 0.67 4.20 -27.99
CA ALA A 165 1.21 4.61 -29.28
C ALA A 165 1.59 3.42 -30.19
N LYS A 166 2.03 2.30 -29.59
CA LYS A 166 2.32 1.06 -30.36
C LYS A 166 1.03 0.42 -30.89
N GLN A 167 -0.01 0.35 -30.05
CA GLN A 167 -1.29 -0.26 -30.41
C GLN A 167 -2.08 0.60 -31.40
N ALA A 168 -2.02 1.93 -31.32
CA ALA A 168 -2.62 2.85 -32.28
C ALA A 168 -1.95 2.79 -33.67
N LYS A 169 -0.72 2.24 -33.76
CA LYS A 169 -0.02 2.05 -35.03
C LYS A 169 -0.37 0.73 -35.73
N ASP A 170 -0.78 -0.28 -34.96
CA ASP A 170 -1.16 -1.61 -35.47
C ASP A 170 -2.67 -1.71 -35.79
N ASP A 171 -3.52 -0.96 -35.12
CA ASP A 171 -4.97 -0.99 -35.34
C ASP A 171 -5.52 0.41 -35.65
N LYS A 172 -6.09 0.59 -36.86
CA LYS A 172 -6.82 1.81 -37.26
C LYS A 172 -8.13 2.03 -36.44
N ASN A 173 -8.48 1.11 -35.56
CA ASN A 173 -9.58 1.22 -34.63
C ASN A 173 -9.02 1.22 -33.21
N MET A 174 -8.88 2.43 -32.67
CA MET A 174 -8.50 2.66 -31.29
C MET A 174 -9.62 2.11 -30.39
N ASP A 175 -9.47 0.87 -29.96
CA ASP A 175 -10.49 0.20 -29.17
C ASP A 175 -10.43 0.72 -27.72
N LEU A 176 -11.39 1.57 -27.39
CA LEU A 176 -11.67 2.04 -26.03
C LEU A 176 -11.89 0.87 -25.03
N ASP A 177 -12.04 -0.35 -25.55
CA ASP A 177 -12.21 -1.56 -24.75
C ASP A 177 -10.95 -1.94 -23.96
N PHE A 178 -9.75 -1.59 -24.43
CA PHE A 178 -8.54 -1.82 -23.63
C PHE A 178 -8.54 -0.97 -22.34
N PHE A 179 -9.00 0.27 -22.43
CA PHE A 179 -9.13 1.14 -21.26
C PHE A 179 -10.22 0.65 -20.31
N LYS A 180 -11.32 0.19 -20.86
CA LYS A 180 -12.39 -0.43 -20.08
C LYS A 180 -11.92 -1.74 -19.45
N HIS A 181 -11.08 -2.53 -20.17
CA HIS A 181 -10.50 -3.75 -19.63
C HIS A 181 -9.52 -3.47 -18.49
N LEU A 182 -8.59 -2.52 -18.62
CA LEU A 182 -7.66 -2.14 -17.54
C LEU A 182 -8.39 -1.57 -16.32
N LEU A 183 -9.38 -0.73 -16.52
CA LEU A 183 -10.20 -0.20 -15.43
C LEU A 183 -11.16 -1.23 -14.85
N ALA A 184 -11.67 -2.14 -15.66
CA ALA A 184 -12.50 -3.25 -15.21
C ALA A 184 -11.68 -4.36 -14.55
N GLU A 185 -10.46 -4.61 -15.01
CA GLU A 185 -9.50 -5.55 -14.41
C GLU A 185 -9.03 -5.02 -13.06
N ASN A 186 -8.68 -3.74 -12.92
CA ASN A 186 -8.40 -3.10 -11.63
C ASN A 186 -9.61 -3.07 -10.68
N ARG A 187 -10.84 -3.08 -11.23
CA ARG A 187 -12.07 -3.22 -10.44
C ARG A 187 -12.33 -4.67 -10.04
N LYS A 188 -11.72 -5.65 -10.71
CA LYS A 188 -11.86 -7.09 -10.44
C LYS A 188 -10.76 -7.67 -9.56
N LEU A 189 -9.66 -6.95 -9.33
CA LEU A 189 -8.53 -7.42 -8.53
C LEU A 189 -8.85 -7.75 -7.06
N PRO A 190 -9.86 -7.17 -6.39
CA PRO A 190 -10.36 -7.73 -5.14
C PRO A 190 -11.59 -8.63 -5.29
N LEU A 191 -12.05 -8.95 -6.50
CA LEU A 191 -13.34 -9.62 -6.75
C LEU A 191 -13.19 -11.05 -7.30
N PHE A 192 -12.30 -11.86 -6.72
CA PHE A 192 -12.39 -13.32 -6.91
C PHE A 192 -13.66 -13.92 -6.27
N VAL A 193 -14.44 -13.12 -5.57
CA VAL A 193 -15.65 -13.58 -4.84
C VAL A 193 -16.93 -13.54 -5.68
N SER A 194 -16.98 -12.79 -6.80
CA SER A 194 -18.26 -12.55 -7.50
C SER A 194 -18.56 -13.42 -8.72
N ALA A 195 -17.67 -14.29 -9.13
CA ALA A 195 -17.89 -15.08 -10.34
C ALA A 195 -18.16 -16.55 -10.06
N ARG A 196 -19.27 -16.87 -9.43
CA ARG A 196 -19.96 -18.14 -9.69
C ARG A 196 -21.38 -18.12 -9.12
N ASN A 197 -22.25 -17.37 -9.76
CA ASN A 197 -23.68 -17.71 -9.78
C ASN A 197 -23.93 -18.53 -11.04
N ILE A 198 -23.95 -19.84 -10.90
CA ILE A 198 -24.82 -20.79 -11.57
C ILE A 198 -24.96 -21.98 -10.62
#